data_d5953527fa6eeb595458dda093e59b04
#
_entry.id   d5953527fa6eeb595458dda093e59b04
#
_cell.length_a   1.000
_cell.length_b   1.000
_cell.length_c   1.000
_cell.angle_alpha   90.00
_cell.angle_beta   90.00
_cell.angle_gamma   90.00
#
_symmetry.space_group_name_H-M   'P 1'
#
loop_
_entity.id
_entity.type
_entity.pdbx_description
1 polymer ?
#
loop_
_entity_poly.entity_id
_entity_poly.type
_entity_poly.pdbx_seq_one_letter_code
_entity_poly.pdbx_strand_id
1 'polypeptide(L)'
;MSESDADAADKPLYRDKRTARFANGERIKEFQSFERQAKKRLQILLDSVSRNGLMLLPSNHFEALSGNRKGQYSIRINEQWRIYFEWPEDAAKPFNIEIVDYH
;
A
#
# COMPACT_ATOMS: atom_id res chain seq x y z
N MET A 1 25.83 15.56 -1.99
CA MET A 1 24.64 14.70 -1.88
C MET A 1 23.75 15.20 -0.74
N SER A 2 22.51 15.45 -1.01
CA SER A 2 21.63 15.98 0.04
C SER A 2 21.06 14.87 0.90
N GLU A 3 20.81 15.19 2.16
CA GLU A 3 20.23 14.25 3.09
C GLU A 3 18.80 13.88 2.70
N SER A 4 18.08 14.79 2.07
CA SER A 4 16.72 14.52 1.66
C SER A 4 16.66 13.42 0.61
N ASP A 5 17.65 13.33 -0.27
CA ASP A 5 17.72 12.26 -1.26
C ASP A 5 17.97 10.91 -0.57
N ALA A 6 18.85 10.93 0.45
CA ALA A 6 19.12 9.72 1.20
C ALA A 6 17.88 9.26 1.97
N ASP A 7 17.14 10.18 2.57
CA ASP A 7 15.93 9.84 3.30
C ASP A 7 14.87 9.21 2.39
N ALA A 8 14.69 9.79 1.21
CA ALA A 8 13.73 9.25 0.24
C ALA A 8 14.17 7.87 -0.24
N ALA A 9 15.47 7.69 -0.45
CA ALA A 9 16.02 6.41 -0.91
C ALA A 9 15.94 5.33 0.16
N ASP A 10 15.93 5.73 1.44
CA ASP A 10 15.90 4.78 2.55
C ASP A 10 14.53 4.18 2.80
N LYS A 11 13.47 4.78 2.27
CA LYS A 11 12.13 4.24 2.49
C LYS A 11 11.86 3.13 1.49
N PRO A 12 11.61 1.90 1.97
CA PRO A 12 11.37 0.78 1.08
C PRO A 12 10.02 0.91 0.36
N LEU A 13 9.92 0.27 -0.78
CA LEU A 13 8.65 0.18 -1.48
C LEU A 13 7.63 -0.60 -0.63
N TYR A 14 8.08 -1.71 -0.03
CA TYR A 14 7.23 -2.53 0.85
C TYR A 14 7.75 -2.45 2.27
N ARG A 15 6.84 -2.25 3.21
CA ARG A 15 7.21 -2.08 4.60
C ARG A 15 7.72 -3.37 5.25
N ASP A 16 7.17 -4.52 4.85
CA ASP A 16 7.52 -5.79 5.45
C ASP A 16 7.87 -6.82 4.39
N LYS A 17 8.60 -7.86 4.81
CA LYS A 17 9.06 -8.91 3.90
C LYS A 17 7.91 -9.70 3.30
N ARG A 18 6.87 -9.95 4.09
CA ARG A 18 5.71 -10.72 3.64
C ARG A 18 5.03 -10.04 2.46
N THR A 19 4.79 -8.74 2.56
CA THR A 19 4.19 -7.98 1.47
C THR A 19 5.11 -7.94 0.25
N ALA A 20 6.41 -7.75 0.46
CA ALA A 20 7.39 -7.75 -0.64
C ALA A 20 7.42 -9.09 -1.38
N ARG A 21 7.41 -10.18 -0.65
CA ARG A 21 7.41 -11.52 -1.22
C ARG A 21 6.12 -11.79 -2.00
N PHE A 22 5.01 -11.36 -1.44
CA PHE A 22 3.71 -11.49 -2.12
C PHE A 22 3.71 -10.72 -3.43
N ALA A 23 4.22 -9.51 -3.42
CA ALA A 23 4.31 -8.67 -4.62
C ALA A 23 5.22 -9.28 -5.69
N ASN A 24 6.21 -10.05 -5.27
CA ASN A 24 7.12 -10.76 -6.18
C ASN A 24 6.55 -12.08 -6.72
N GLY A 25 5.30 -12.39 -6.37
CA GLY A 25 4.65 -13.58 -6.89
C GLY A 25 4.74 -14.81 -5.99
N GLU A 26 5.33 -14.69 -4.80
CA GLU A 26 5.40 -15.81 -3.88
C GLU A 26 4.06 -16.04 -3.21
N ARG A 27 3.76 -17.29 -2.92
CA ARG A 27 2.58 -17.66 -2.18
C ARG A 27 2.79 -17.40 -0.71
N ILE A 28 1.91 -16.58 -0.11
CA ILE A 28 1.96 -16.25 1.31
C ILE A 28 0.77 -16.94 1.97
N LYS A 29 1.05 -17.81 2.90
CA LYS A 29 0.04 -18.65 3.55
C LYS A 29 -1.11 -17.84 4.12
N GLU A 30 -0.79 -16.74 4.80
CA GLU A 30 -1.79 -15.90 5.44
C GLU A 30 -2.72 -15.20 4.45
N PHE A 31 -2.31 -15.12 3.18
CA PHE A 31 -3.06 -14.40 2.14
C PHE A 31 -3.82 -15.33 1.20
N GLN A 32 -3.71 -16.64 1.37
CA GLN A 32 -4.25 -17.59 0.40
C GLN A 32 -5.76 -17.48 0.21
N SER A 33 -6.51 -17.26 1.28
CA SER A 33 -7.97 -17.21 1.18
C SER A 33 -8.47 -16.00 0.39
N PHE A 34 -7.65 -14.97 0.26
CA PHE A 34 -8.04 -13.76 -0.50
C PHE A 34 -6.94 -13.34 -1.49
N GLU A 35 -6.12 -14.29 -1.92
CA GLU A 35 -4.96 -14.02 -2.77
C GLU A 35 -5.32 -13.25 -4.04
N ARG A 36 -6.38 -13.66 -4.73
CA ARG A 36 -6.78 -12.99 -5.97
C ARG A 36 -7.18 -11.55 -5.71
N GLN A 37 -7.95 -11.32 -4.65
CA GLN A 37 -8.40 -9.98 -4.29
C GLN A 37 -7.22 -9.09 -3.90
N ALA A 38 -6.27 -9.66 -3.15
CA ALA A 38 -5.08 -8.94 -2.73
C ALA A 38 -4.21 -8.55 -3.92
N LYS A 39 -3.99 -9.47 -4.86
CA LYS A 39 -3.22 -9.20 -6.07
C LYS A 39 -3.85 -8.10 -6.90
N LYS A 40 -5.17 -8.18 -7.08
CA LYS A 40 -5.90 -7.17 -7.84
C LYS A 40 -5.77 -5.80 -7.20
N ARG A 41 -5.95 -5.71 -5.89
CA ARG A 41 -5.91 -4.42 -5.20
C ARG A 41 -4.51 -3.83 -5.19
N LEU A 42 -3.50 -4.68 -4.98
CA LEU A 42 -2.12 -4.23 -5.03
C LEU A 42 -1.77 -3.70 -6.43
N GLN A 43 -2.24 -4.38 -7.48
CA GLN A 43 -1.99 -3.93 -8.85
C GLN A 43 -2.66 -2.58 -9.12
N ILE A 44 -3.88 -2.38 -8.61
CA ILE A 44 -4.57 -1.10 -8.74
C ILE A 44 -3.73 0.01 -8.09
N LEU A 45 -3.19 -0.25 -6.90
CA LEU A 45 -2.34 0.72 -6.22
C LEU A 45 -1.09 1.04 -7.04
N LEU A 46 -0.39 0.01 -7.50
CA LEU A 46 0.88 0.18 -8.22
C LEU A 46 0.69 0.84 -9.58
N ASP A 47 -0.45 0.65 -10.22
CA ASP A 47 -0.75 1.24 -11.52
C ASP A 47 -1.28 2.66 -11.43
N SER A 48 -1.69 3.11 -10.25
CA SER A 48 -2.26 4.45 -10.10
C SER A 48 -1.19 5.50 -10.29
N VAL A 49 -1.54 6.57 -11.00
CA VAL A 49 -0.61 7.66 -11.27
C VAL A 49 -0.64 8.71 -10.16
N SER A 50 -1.69 8.71 -9.35
CA SER A 50 -1.81 9.66 -8.24
C SER A 50 -2.69 9.09 -7.15
N ARG A 51 -2.52 9.64 -5.96
CA ARG A 51 -3.36 9.31 -4.82
C ARG A 51 -4.83 9.62 -5.10
N ASN A 52 -5.08 10.72 -5.80
CA ASN A 52 -6.45 11.11 -6.15
C ASN A 52 -7.15 10.07 -7.03
N GLY A 53 -6.40 9.41 -7.90
CA GLY A 53 -6.94 8.34 -8.73
C GLY A 53 -7.53 7.21 -7.93
N LEU A 54 -6.92 6.90 -6.78
CA LEU A 54 -7.43 5.85 -5.91
C LEU A 54 -8.77 6.23 -5.27
N MET A 55 -8.98 7.52 -5.04
CA MET A 55 -10.22 8.01 -4.44
C MET A 55 -11.40 7.91 -5.40
N LEU A 56 -11.13 7.92 -6.71
CA LEU A 56 -12.17 7.89 -7.72
C LEU A 56 -12.78 6.51 -7.93
N LEU A 57 -12.16 5.47 -7.41
CA LEU A 57 -12.68 4.10 -7.49
C LEU A 57 -13.34 3.74 -6.17
N PRO A 58 -14.70 3.75 -6.09
CA PRO A 58 -15.39 3.51 -4.81
C PRO A 58 -15.04 2.19 -4.14
N SER A 59 -14.76 1.15 -4.92
CA SER A 59 -14.41 -0.16 -4.36
C SER A 59 -13.10 -0.16 -3.59
N ASN A 60 -12.25 0.86 -3.75
CA ASN A 60 -11.04 1.00 -2.96
C ASN A 60 -11.32 1.35 -1.51
N HIS A 61 -12.47 1.96 -1.20
CA HIS A 61 -12.75 2.47 0.13
C HIS A 61 -11.54 3.22 0.67
N PHE A 62 -11.03 4.15 -0.13
CA PHE A 62 -9.85 4.94 0.19
C PHE A 62 -10.05 5.69 1.51
N GLU A 63 -9.03 5.67 2.36
CA GLU A 63 -9.12 6.28 3.68
C GLU A 63 -7.78 6.88 4.07
N ALA A 64 -7.80 8.11 4.55
CA ALA A 64 -6.63 8.73 5.18
C ALA A 64 -6.62 8.29 6.65
N LEU A 65 -5.49 7.79 7.10
CA LEU A 65 -5.37 7.30 8.46
C LEU A 65 -5.01 8.42 9.43
N SER A 66 -5.32 8.23 10.70
CA SER A 66 -5.10 9.25 11.73
C SER A 66 -4.28 8.68 12.89
N GLY A 67 -4.07 9.50 13.93
CA GLY A 67 -3.32 9.09 15.10
C GLY A 67 -1.88 8.74 14.75
N ASN A 68 -1.44 7.60 15.22
CA ASN A 68 -0.08 7.11 14.99
C ASN A 68 0.22 6.85 13.52
N ARG A 69 -0.81 6.74 12.70
CA ARG A 69 -0.66 6.44 11.29
C ARG A 69 -0.92 7.65 10.39
N LYS A 70 -0.93 8.83 10.95
CA LYS A 70 -1.10 10.06 10.17
C LYS A 70 -0.04 10.12 9.08
N GLY A 71 -0.46 10.46 7.86
CA GLY A 71 0.41 10.46 6.69
C GLY A 71 0.34 9.16 5.89
N GLN A 72 -0.37 8.18 6.41
CA GLN A 72 -0.61 6.94 5.69
C GLN A 72 -2.05 6.90 5.18
N TYR A 73 -2.26 6.06 4.18
CA TYR A 73 -3.56 5.87 3.56
C TYR A 73 -3.84 4.39 3.44
N SER A 74 -5.10 4.03 3.25
CA SER A 74 -5.45 2.63 3.04
C SER A 74 -6.43 2.47 1.89
N ILE A 75 -6.33 1.32 1.22
CA ILE A 75 -7.35 0.84 0.31
C ILE A 75 -7.74 -0.58 0.74
N ARG A 76 -8.98 -0.95 0.45
CA ARG A 76 -9.58 -2.16 0.98
C ARG A 76 -9.37 -3.36 0.07
N ILE A 77 -8.90 -4.46 0.63
CA ILE A 77 -8.87 -5.75 -0.06
C ILE A 77 -10.21 -6.46 0.14
N ASN A 78 -10.61 -6.62 1.39
CA ASN A 78 -11.89 -7.20 1.78
C ASN A 78 -12.29 -6.60 3.13
N GLU A 79 -13.27 -7.17 3.82
CA GLU A 79 -13.74 -6.62 5.09
C GLU A 79 -12.70 -6.65 6.20
N GLN A 80 -11.76 -7.58 6.13
CA GLN A 80 -10.75 -7.78 7.16
C GLN A 80 -9.38 -7.23 6.80
N TRP A 81 -9.02 -7.23 5.52
CA TRP A 81 -7.66 -6.90 5.09
C TRP A 81 -7.61 -5.64 4.27
N ARG A 82 -6.57 -4.83 4.50
CA ARG A 82 -6.34 -3.58 3.80
C ARG A 82 -4.89 -3.47 3.36
N ILE A 83 -4.63 -2.58 2.40
CA ILE A 83 -3.27 -2.21 2.02
C ILE A 83 -3.03 -0.81 2.57
N TYR A 84 -2.03 -0.68 3.43
CA TYR A 84 -1.59 0.61 3.96
C TYR A 84 -0.39 1.08 3.16
N PHE A 85 -0.27 2.38 2.97
CA PHE A 85 0.85 2.94 2.21
C PHE A 85 1.01 4.42 2.54
N GLU A 86 2.18 4.97 2.17
CA GLU A 86 2.43 6.40 2.21
C GLU A 86 2.47 6.91 0.79
N TRP A 87 1.93 8.09 0.58
CA TRP A 87 1.96 8.73 -0.74
C TRP A 87 1.81 10.24 -0.59
N PRO A 88 2.89 10.95 -0.19
CA PRO A 88 2.85 12.41 -0.11
C PRO A 88 2.59 13.02 -1.49
N GLU A 89 2.07 14.25 -1.52
CA GLU A 89 1.73 14.91 -2.78
C GLU A 89 2.92 15.05 -3.72
N ASP A 90 4.12 15.21 -3.17
CA ASP A 90 5.33 15.39 -3.97
C ASP A 90 5.98 14.09 -4.40
N ALA A 91 5.45 12.94 -3.99
CA ALA A 91 5.97 11.65 -4.37
C ALA A 91 5.29 11.14 -5.65
N ALA A 92 6.10 10.66 -6.59
CA ALA A 92 5.58 10.13 -7.84
C ALA A 92 4.89 8.77 -7.65
N LYS A 93 5.30 8.02 -6.64
CA LYS A 93 4.82 6.66 -6.39
C LYS A 93 4.56 6.44 -4.91
N PRO A 94 3.64 5.53 -4.59
CA PRO A 94 3.48 5.14 -3.18
C PRO A 94 4.68 4.32 -2.71
N PHE A 95 4.87 4.29 -1.40
CA PHE A 95 5.92 3.50 -0.79
C PHE A 95 5.46 3.03 0.58
N ASN A 96 6.30 2.24 1.23
CA ASN A 96 6.01 1.68 2.55
C ASN A 96 4.69 0.92 2.56
N ILE A 97 4.48 0.15 1.49
CA ILE A 97 3.24 -0.60 1.26
C ILE A 97 3.21 -1.82 2.17
N GLU A 98 2.07 -2.04 2.79
CA GLU A 98 1.91 -3.11 3.77
C GLU A 98 0.50 -3.69 3.70
N ILE A 99 0.40 -5.02 3.63
CA ILE A 99 -0.90 -5.71 3.71
C ILE A 99 -1.16 -6.01 5.17
N VAL A 100 -2.23 -5.47 5.72
CA VAL A 100 -2.52 -5.55 7.15
C VAL A 100 -3.91 -6.10 7.41
N ASP A 101 -4.02 -6.77 8.56
CA ASP A 101 -5.28 -7.23 9.10
C ASP A 101 -5.94 -6.04 9.81
N TYR A 102 -7.07 -5.61 9.28
CA TYR A 102 -7.75 -4.41 9.75
C TYR A 102 -8.84 -4.78 10.77
N HIS A 103 -8.65 -4.33 11.97
CA HIS A 103 -9.64 -4.49 13.05
C HIS A 103 -9.99 -3.17 13.67
#